data_ab5fdbeb437ef1188e9f778080392d76
#
_entry.id   ab5fdbeb437ef1188e9f778080392d76
#
_cell.length_a   1.000
_cell.length_b   1.000
_cell.length_c   1.000
_cell.angle_alpha   90.00
_cell.angle_beta   90.00
_cell.angle_gamma   90.00
#
_symmetry.space_group_name_H-M   'P 1'
#
loop_
_entity.id
_entity.type
_entity.pdbx_description
1 polymer ?
#
loop_
_entity_poly.entity_id
_entity_poly.type
_entity_poly.pdbx_seq_one_letter_code
_entity_poly.pdbx_strand_id
1 'polypeptide(L)'
;MEQKVDIKENYIYELDDKLLEILLKDHSSNKNIIWATDNYSFRGKGYYPHDHIALKSITGRNGLVIKPRVKKSKKEQNKRIKDKAEVFTPSWICNIQNNSLNESWFERKNVFNKEIDETWEVNKDKITYPEGKTWQDYVKLKILEISCGEAPYLVSRYDTVSGEWLELNNRIGALDRKIRVVNENVDNEKDWHDWVIEAYKATFGYEWQGDSLLIARENLLFTFIDYYVDRFENYPIKEYLEEIAKILSWNIWQMDGLKYVIPDSCKPEPKMQLSFFEDDNAPQECPGCKKNNNSQHTGIYCKVMNWKTNRSIKFYRGEKKMKFDFVIGNPPYQDSTLGDNDGYAPPVYHKFMDE
;
A
#
# COMPACT_ATOMS: atom_id res chain seq x y z
N MET A 1 23.15 7.25 -17.64
CA MET A 1 23.00 7.65 -16.22
C MET A 1 22.40 6.47 -15.49
N GLU A 2 23.04 6.00 -14.42
CA GLU A 2 22.45 4.97 -13.58
C GLU A 2 21.12 5.52 -13.01
N GLN A 3 20.00 4.96 -13.42
CA GLN A 3 18.69 5.32 -12.87
C GLN A 3 18.65 4.79 -11.42
N LYS A 4 18.62 5.71 -10.48
CA LYS A 4 18.56 5.41 -9.04
C LYS A 4 17.14 5.64 -8.55
N VAL A 5 16.75 4.87 -7.54
CA VAL A 5 15.48 5.09 -6.83
C VAL A 5 15.36 6.57 -6.46
N ASP A 6 14.36 7.25 -7.04
CA ASP A 6 14.24 8.71 -7.09
C ASP A 6 13.14 9.30 -6.20
N ILE A 7 12.49 8.45 -5.38
CA ILE A 7 11.42 8.87 -4.49
C ILE A 7 11.94 9.95 -3.53
N LYS A 8 11.35 11.14 -3.65
CA LYS A 8 11.70 12.32 -2.84
C LYS A 8 10.48 13.21 -2.67
N GLU A 9 10.08 13.41 -1.44
CA GLU A 9 8.95 14.26 -1.08
C GLU A 9 9.15 15.72 -1.52
N ASN A 10 10.39 16.22 -1.51
CA ASN A 10 10.71 17.56 -2.03
C ASN A 10 10.37 17.69 -3.52
N TYR A 11 10.61 16.65 -4.32
CA TYR A 11 10.30 16.69 -5.74
C TYR A 11 8.79 16.74 -5.99
N ILE A 12 8.01 15.94 -5.26
CA ILE A 12 6.54 15.98 -5.35
C ILE A 12 6.02 17.36 -4.90
N TYR A 13 6.60 17.91 -3.84
CA TYR A 13 6.25 19.24 -3.34
C TYR A 13 6.59 20.36 -4.34
N GLU A 14 7.69 20.23 -5.09
CA GLU A 14 8.07 21.15 -6.17
C GLU A 14 7.14 21.02 -7.40
N LEU A 15 6.63 19.83 -7.70
CA LEU A 15 5.66 19.63 -8.77
C LEU A 15 4.33 20.34 -8.45
N ASP A 16 3.81 20.10 -7.26
CA ASP A 16 2.66 20.78 -6.70
C ASP A 16 2.59 20.49 -5.19
N ASP A 17 2.57 21.54 -4.36
CA ASP A 17 2.49 21.44 -2.89
C ASP A 17 1.26 20.67 -2.41
N LYS A 18 0.14 20.77 -3.15
CA LYS A 18 -1.10 20.04 -2.85
C LYS A 18 -0.99 18.54 -3.02
N LEU A 19 -0.15 18.05 -3.94
CA LEU A 19 -0.01 16.61 -4.17
C LEU A 19 0.41 15.89 -2.90
N LEU A 20 1.44 16.40 -2.22
CA LEU A 20 1.94 15.78 -0.99
C LEU A 20 0.92 15.89 0.15
N GLU A 21 0.15 16.99 0.23
CA GLU A 21 -0.95 17.12 1.18
C GLU A 21 -2.03 16.06 0.94
N ILE A 22 -2.39 15.81 -0.33
CA ILE A 22 -3.37 14.79 -0.70
C ILE A 22 -2.83 13.40 -0.37
N LEU A 23 -1.55 13.12 -0.71
CA LEU A 23 -0.91 11.83 -0.43
C LEU A 23 -0.76 11.54 1.07
N LEU A 24 -0.66 12.56 1.93
CA LEU A 24 -0.62 12.39 3.38
C LEU A 24 -1.99 12.14 3.99
N LYS A 25 -3.09 12.41 3.29
CA LYS A 25 -4.45 12.34 3.85
C LYS A 25 -4.84 10.93 4.26
N ASP A 26 -5.36 10.80 5.48
CA ASP A 26 -6.15 9.66 5.95
C ASP A 26 -7.64 10.03 6.05
N HIS A 27 -8.46 9.34 5.28
CA HIS A 27 -9.89 9.63 5.19
C HIS A 27 -10.70 9.02 6.35
N SER A 28 -10.10 8.11 7.12
CA SER A 28 -10.76 7.50 8.27
C SER A 28 -10.78 8.45 9.47
N SER A 29 -9.66 9.10 9.74
CA SER A 29 -9.50 10.08 10.82
C SER A 29 -9.81 11.53 10.39
N ASN A 30 -9.84 11.80 9.08
CA ASN A 30 -9.86 13.15 8.46
C ASN A 30 -8.60 13.99 8.76
N LYS A 31 -7.51 13.36 9.15
CA LYS A 31 -6.19 13.95 9.40
C LYS A 31 -5.17 13.38 8.43
N ASN A 32 -3.89 13.65 8.65
CA ASN A 32 -2.83 12.95 7.95
C ASN A 32 -2.61 11.55 8.54
N ILE A 33 -1.98 10.66 7.78
CA ILE A 33 -1.46 9.38 8.27
C ILE A 33 -0.50 9.62 9.44
N ILE A 34 -0.39 8.65 10.35
CA ILE A 34 0.54 8.69 11.48
C ILE A 34 1.81 7.91 11.15
N TRP A 35 2.90 8.18 11.88
CA TRP A 35 4.13 7.41 11.69
C TRP A 35 3.93 5.91 11.93
N ALA A 36 3.20 5.56 12.98
CA ALA A 36 2.95 4.18 13.45
C ALA A 36 4.23 3.34 13.59
N THR A 37 5.35 4.01 13.84
CA THR A 37 6.66 3.42 14.07
C THR A 37 7.51 4.31 14.98
N ASP A 38 8.35 3.71 15.81
CA ASP A 38 9.29 4.41 16.71
C ASP A 38 10.63 4.78 16.06
N ASN A 39 10.82 4.38 14.80
CA ASN A 39 12.07 4.55 14.08
C ASN A 39 12.53 6.01 13.95
N TYR A 40 11.62 6.96 14.10
CA TYR A 40 11.88 8.40 14.01
C TYR A 40 11.79 9.13 15.36
N SER A 41 11.44 8.44 16.46
CA SER A 41 11.19 9.04 17.78
C SER A 41 12.41 9.79 18.34
N PHE A 42 13.63 9.45 17.92
CA PHE A 42 14.86 10.17 18.29
C PHE A 42 14.89 11.62 17.80
N ARG A 43 14.02 12.01 16.86
CA ARG A 43 13.85 13.39 16.36
C ARG A 43 12.94 14.24 17.26
N GLY A 44 12.28 13.62 18.25
CA GLY A 44 11.42 14.31 19.23
C GLY A 44 9.99 14.57 18.72
N LYS A 45 9.36 15.60 19.28
CA LYS A 45 7.96 15.95 19.03
C LYS A 45 7.63 16.08 17.54
N GLY A 46 6.55 15.43 17.09
CA GLY A 46 6.14 15.38 15.69
C GLY A 46 6.64 14.15 14.93
N TYR A 47 7.41 13.25 15.63
CA TYR A 47 7.98 12.03 15.05
C TYR A 47 7.73 10.78 15.90
N TYR A 48 6.82 10.87 16.88
CA TYR A 48 6.41 9.72 17.67
C TYR A 48 5.43 8.84 16.90
N PRO A 49 5.26 7.57 17.25
CA PRO A 49 4.38 6.65 16.51
C PRO A 49 2.97 7.16 16.27
N HIS A 50 2.38 7.85 17.25
CA HIS A 50 1.02 8.40 17.18
C HIS A 50 0.95 9.81 16.58
N ASP A 51 2.08 10.45 16.28
CA ASP A 51 2.10 11.77 15.66
C ASP A 51 1.71 11.65 14.17
N HIS A 52 0.92 12.62 13.70
CA HIS A 52 0.60 12.72 12.28
C HIS A 52 1.82 13.22 11.49
N ILE A 53 2.08 12.61 10.33
CA ILE A 53 3.14 13.07 9.43
C ILE A 53 2.73 14.44 8.88
N ALA A 54 3.52 15.46 9.19
CA ALA A 54 3.31 16.81 8.71
C ALA A 54 4.26 17.13 7.55
N LEU A 55 3.83 17.94 6.58
CA LEU A 55 4.67 18.36 5.44
C LEU A 55 6.06 18.83 5.90
N LYS A 56 6.13 19.72 6.86
CA LYS A 56 7.38 20.24 7.41
C LYS A 56 8.31 19.17 8.01
N SER A 57 7.77 18.00 8.37
CA SER A 57 8.54 16.89 8.93
C SER A 57 9.25 16.06 7.86
N ILE A 58 8.87 16.21 6.59
CA ILE A 58 9.37 15.41 5.48
C ILE A 58 9.82 16.24 4.26
N THR A 59 9.71 17.58 4.31
CA THR A 59 10.12 18.48 3.22
C THR A 59 11.21 19.44 3.65
N GLY A 60 11.77 20.18 2.71
CA GLY A 60 12.86 21.11 2.91
C GLY A 60 14.11 20.40 3.45
N ARG A 61 14.59 20.81 4.61
CA ARG A 61 15.76 20.17 5.28
C ARG A 61 15.49 18.72 5.72
N ASN A 62 14.21 18.35 5.82
CA ASN A 62 13.76 17.03 6.23
C ASN A 62 13.41 16.12 5.02
N GLY A 63 13.61 16.55 3.79
CA GLY A 63 13.28 15.82 2.57
C GLY A 63 14.06 14.51 2.33
N LEU A 64 14.84 14.06 3.31
CA LEU A 64 15.53 12.76 3.32
C LEU A 64 15.22 11.96 4.59
N VAL A 65 14.18 12.33 5.32
CA VAL A 65 13.77 11.64 6.56
C VAL A 65 13.16 10.29 6.22
N ILE A 66 12.20 10.27 5.32
CA ILE A 66 11.64 9.03 4.77
C ILE A 66 12.57 8.57 3.64
N LYS A 67 12.85 7.28 3.61
CA LYS A 67 13.72 6.67 2.59
C LYS A 67 13.16 5.31 2.23
N PRO A 68 13.15 4.96 0.93
CA PRO A 68 12.92 3.59 0.51
C PRO A 68 13.88 2.62 1.23
N ARG A 69 13.42 1.40 1.44
CA ARG A 69 14.19 0.39 2.17
C ARG A 69 15.62 0.25 1.66
N VAL A 70 15.79 0.22 0.34
CA VAL A 70 17.09 0.04 -0.31
C VAL A 70 18.07 1.20 -0.03
N LYS A 71 17.58 2.36 0.38
CA LYS A 71 18.38 3.53 0.80
C LYS A 71 18.61 3.61 2.30
N LYS A 72 17.95 2.76 3.11
CA LYS A 72 18.21 2.64 4.54
C LYS A 72 19.49 1.84 4.77
N SER A 73 20.25 2.16 5.82
CA SER A 73 21.44 1.39 6.19
C SER A 73 21.07 -0.07 6.53
N LYS A 74 22.01 -1.00 6.34
CA LYS A 74 21.77 -2.42 6.72
C LYS A 74 21.37 -2.57 8.20
N LYS A 75 21.90 -1.71 9.08
CA LYS A 75 21.54 -1.70 10.50
C LYS A 75 20.06 -1.32 10.71
N GLU A 76 19.57 -0.31 9.99
CA GLU A 76 18.17 0.10 10.03
C GLU A 76 17.27 -0.98 9.44
N GLN A 77 17.63 -1.57 8.29
CA GLN A 77 16.90 -2.66 7.67
C GLN A 77 16.77 -3.86 8.63
N ASN A 78 17.89 -4.29 9.24
CA ASN A 78 17.90 -5.42 10.19
C ASN A 78 17.06 -5.12 11.45
N LYS A 79 17.10 -3.88 11.95
CA LYS A 79 16.26 -3.45 13.07
C LYS A 79 14.77 -3.56 12.70
N ARG A 80 14.37 -3.07 11.53
CA ARG A 80 12.98 -3.12 11.07
C ARG A 80 12.49 -4.55 10.82
N ILE A 81 13.34 -5.42 10.29
CA ILE A 81 13.01 -6.86 10.16
C ILE A 81 12.74 -7.47 11.54
N LYS A 82 13.63 -7.22 12.50
CA LYS A 82 13.53 -7.81 13.84
C LYS A 82 12.36 -7.25 14.63
N ASP A 83 12.20 -5.92 14.64
CA ASP A 83 11.27 -5.23 15.54
C ASP A 83 9.87 -5.07 14.94
N LYS A 84 9.74 -5.12 13.61
CA LYS A 84 8.48 -4.82 12.88
C LYS A 84 8.10 -5.91 11.87
N ALA A 85 8.85 -7.01 11.79
CA ALA A 85 8.67 -8.07 10.79
C ALA A 85 8.58 -7.54 9.33
N GLU A 86 9.28 -6.42 9.05
CA GLU A 86 9.29 -5.78 7.74
C GLU A 86 10.18 -6.57 6.77
N VAL A 87 9.57 -7.53 6.07
CA VAL A 87 10.24 -8.37 5.08
C VAL A 87 9.81 -7.93 3.69
N PHE A 88 10.77 -7.46 2.89
CA PHE A 88 10.53 -7.08 1.50
C PHE A 88 10.74 -8.26 0.56
N THR A 89 9.94 -8.29 -0.48
CA THR A 89 9.88 -9.39 -1.44
C THR A 89 10.62 -8.99 -2.72
N PRO A 90 11.58 -9.81 -3.19
CA PRO A 90 12.24 -9.56 -4.48
C PRO A 90 11.24 -9.54 -5.64
N SER A 91 11.53 -8.75 -6.66
CA SER A 91 10.64 -8.59 -7.82
C SER A 91 10.30 -9.89 -8.52
N TRP A 92 11.25 -10.85 -8.58
CA TRP A 92 10.97 -12.14 -9.20
C TRP A 92 9.90 -12.95 -8.46
N ILE A 93 9.86 -12.90 -7.11
CA ILE A 93 8.78 -13.53 -6.31
C ILE A 93 7.46 -12.80 -6.53
N CYS A 94 7.48 -11.45 -6.53
CA CYS A 94 6.29 -10.66 -6.85
C CYS A 94 5.75 -11.02 -8.24
N ASN A 95 6.66 -11.26 -9.21
CA ASN A 95 6.31 -11.68 -10.55
C ASN A 95 5.60 -13.04 -10.58
N ILE A 96 6.15 -14.05 -9.89
CA ILE A 96 5.54 -15.40 -9.81
C ILE A 96 4.12 -15.32 -9.27
N GLN A 97 3.91 -14.56 -8.19
CA GLN A 97 2.57 -14.45 -7.58
C GLN A 97 1.60 -13.67 -8.49
N ASN A 98 2.06 -12.58 -9.12
CA ASN A 98 1.25 -11.86 -10.11
C ASN A 98 0.96 -12.72 -11.35
N ASN A 99 1.86 -13.61 -11.76
CA ASN A 99 1.62 -14.58 -12.83
C ASN A 99 0.52 -15.57 -12.44
N SER A 100 0.58 -16.15 -11.23
CA SER A 100 -0.48 -17.05 -10.72
C SER A 100 -1.87 -16.40 -10.75
N LEU A 101 -1.96 -15.14 -10.32
CA LEU A 101 -3.19 -14.36 -10.40
C LEU A 101 -3.69 -14.24 -11.84
N ASN A 102 -2.79 -13.85 -12.76
CA ASN A 102 -3.15 -13.69 -14.17
C ASN A 102 -3.47 -15.02 -14.84
N GLU A 103 -2.74 -16.10 -14.56
CA GLU A 103 -3.05 -17.43 -15.06
C GLU A 103 -4.44 -17.89 -14.69
N SER A 104 -4.86 -17.62 -13.44
CA SER A 104 -6.22 -17.92 -12.99
C SER A 104 -7.27 -17.12 -13.77
N TRP A 105 -7.05 -15.85 -14.05
CA TRP A 105 -8.02 -15.01 -14.76
C TRP A 105 -8.04 -15.27 -16.27
N PHE A 106 -6.83 -15.38 -16.90
CA PHE A 106 -6.68 -15.59 -18.34
C PHE A 106 -6.84 -17.06 -18.76
N GLU A 107 -6.89 -17.99 -17.80
CA GLU A 107 -7.00 -19.43 -18.04
C GLU A 107 -5.83 -20.00 -18.88
N ARG A 108 -4.70 -19.30 -18.84
CA ARG A 108 -3.47 -19.68 -19.55
C ARG A 108 -2.21 -19.11 -18.88
N LYS A 109 -1.06 -19.75 -19.12
CA LYS A 109 0.25 -19.33 -18.63
C LYS A 109 0.92 -18.30 -19.52
N ASN A 110 1.97 -17.66 -18.96
CA ASN A 110 2.86 -16.76 -19.68
C ASN A 110 2.16 -15.61 -20.41
N VAL A 111 1.14 -15.03 -19.79
CA VAL A 111 0.36 -13.94 -20.40
C VAL A 111 1.21 -12.70 -20.61
N PHE A 112 1.84 -12.19 -19.56
CA PHE A 112 2.66 -10.97 -19.59
C PHE A 112 4.15 -11.26 -19.74
N ASN A 113 4.62 -12.35 -19.16
CA ASN A 113 6.00 -12.81 -19.23
C ASN A 113 6.09 -14.31 -18.93
N LYS A 114 7.27 -14.87 -19.21
CA LYS A 114 7.67 -16.24 -18.86
C LYS A 114 8.71 -16.16 -17.75
N GLU A 115 8.52 -16.92 -16.69
CA GLU A 115 9.48 -17.05 -15.60
C GLU A 115 10.71 -17.82 -16.02
N ILE A 116 11.90 -17.33 -15.65
CA ILE A 116 13.20 -17.93 -15.91
C ILE A 116 14.05 -17.76 -14.65
N ASP A 117 14.17 -18.81 -13.83
CA ASP A 117 14.86 -18.77 -12.54
C ASP A 117 14.40 -17.56 -11.68
N GLU A 118 15.34 -16.74 -11.22
CA GLU A 118 15.06 -15.52 -10.43
C GLU A 118 14.82 -14.27 -11.30
N THR A 119 14.35 -14.46 -12.55
CA THR A 119 14.06 -13.38 -13.50
C THR A 119 12.86 -13.74 -14.40
N TRP A 120 12.64 -13.01 -15.46
CA TRP A 120 11.56 -13.25 -16.43
C TRP A 120 11.89 -12.70 -17.81
N GLU A 121 11.29 -13.29 -18.82
CA GLU A 121 11.29 -12.81 -20.19
C GLU A 121 9.92 -12.24 -20.54
N VAL A 122 9.88 -10.99 -20.98
CA VAL A 122 8.62 -10.29 -21.31
C VAL A 122 7.98 -10.86 -22.56
N ASN A 123 6.71 -11.23 -22.50
CA ASN A 123 5.92 -11.51 -23.68
C ASN A 123 5.61 -10.20 -24.42
N LYS A 124 6.08 -10.06 -25.65
CA LYS A 124 5.90 -8.87 -26.49
C LYS A 124 4.63 -8.89 -27.33
N ASP A 125 3.95 -10.03 -27.39
CA ASP A 125 2.72 -10.18 -28.16
C ASP A 125 1.59 -9.37 -27.53
N LYS A 126 0.66 -8.87 -28.36
CA LYS A 126 -0.56 -8.24 -27.88
C LYS A 126 -1.36 -9.21 -27.02
N ILE A 127 -1.85 -8.73 -25.86
CA ILE A 127 -2.60 -9.56 -24.93
C ILE A 127 -3.97 -9.93 -25.54
N THR A 128 -4.26 -11.23 -25.53
CA THR A 128 -5.58 -11.77 -25.92
C THR A 128 -6.34 -12.25 -24.70
N TYR A 129 -7.67 -12.23 -24.78
CA TYR A 129 -8.56 -12.44 -23.64
C TYR A 129 -9.35 -13.76 -23.81
N PRO A 130 -9.74 -14.44 -22.72
CA PRO A 130 -10.63 -15.59 -22.78
C PRO A 130 -11.97 -15.25 -23.42
N GLU A 131 -12.67 -16.26 -23.94
CA GLU A 131 -14.01 -16.07 -24.49
C GLU A 131 -14.96 -15.43 -23.46
N GLY A 132 -15.70 -14.42 -23.90
CA GLY A 132 -16.63 -13.67 -23.04
C GLY A 132 -15.99 -12.66 -22.07
N LYS A 133 -14.66 -12.53 -22.06
CA LYS A 133 -13.93 -11.52 -21.26
C LYS A 133 -13.29 -10.47 -22.17
N THR A 134 -13.24 -9.24 -21.68
CA THR A 134 -12.65 -8.09 -22.39
C THR A 134 -11.45 -7.52 -21.65
N TRP A 135 -10.67 -6.68 -22.33
CA TRP A 135 -9.58 -5.95 -21.70
C TRP A 135 -10.10 -5.00 -20.60
N GLN A 136 -11.30 -4.43 -20.77
CA GLN A 136 -11.95 -3.58 -19.77
C GLN A 136 -12.27 -4.35 -18.48
N ASP A 137 -12.67 -5.62 -18.60
CA ASP A 137 -12.92 -6.47 -17.43
C ASP A 137 -11.62 -6.68 -16.65
N TYR A 138 -10.49 -6.93 -17.35
CA TYR A 138 -9.19 -7.08 -16.71
C TYR A 138 -8.74 -5.80 -15.99
N VAL A 139 -8.86 -4.64 -16.62
CA VAL A 139 -8.49 -3.35 -16.02
C VAL A 139 -9.28 -3.09 -14.74
N LYS A 140 -10.56 -3.47 -14.70
CA LYS A 140 -11.46 -3.27 -13.55
C LYS A 140 -11.36 -4.34 -12.46
N LEU A 141 -10.51 -5.35 -12.59
CA LEU A 141 -10.27 -6.33 -11.52
C LEU A 141 -9.77 -5.63 -10.26
N LYS A 142 -10.49 -5.83 -9.16
CA LYS A 142 -10.09 -5.28 -7.87
C LYS A 142 -9.03 -6.16 -7.24
N ILE A 143 -7.83 -5.61 -7.14
CA ILE A 143 -6.67 -6.30 -6.56
C ILE A 143 -6.28 -5.57 -5.29
N LEU A 144 -6.16 -6.31 -4.18
CA LEU A 144 -5.72 -5.82 -2.89
C LEU A 144 -4.34 -6.38 -2.54
N GLU A 145 -3.39 -5.52 -2.29
CA GLU A 145 -2.12 -5.90 -1.65
C GLU A 145 -2.21 -5.69 -0.14
N ILE A 146 -2.05 -6.78 0.63
CA ILE A 146 -2.08 -6.76 2.09
C ILE A 146 -0.68 -6.48 2.64
N SER A 147 -0.59 -5.63 3.70
CA SER A 147 0.70 -5.22 4.29
C SER A 147 1.69 -4.79 3.20
N CYS A 148 1.27 -3.83 2.39
CA CYS A 148 1.86 -3.58 1.07
C CYS A 148 3.28 -2.98 1.13
N GLY A 149 3.77 -2.52 2.28
CA GLY A 149 5.09 -1.88 2.35
C GLY A 149 5.23 -0.72 1.36
N GLU A 150 6.12 -0.87 0.39
CA GLU A 150 6.34 0.07 -0.73
C GLU A 150 5.53 -0.30 -1.99
N ALA A 151 4.56 -1.21 -1.88
CA ALA A 151 3.65 -1.73 -2.91
C ALA A 151 4.32 -2.49 -4.07
N PRO A 152 5.26 -3.43 -3.82
CA PRO A 152 6.00 -4.12 -4.88
C PRO A 152 5.15 -5.06 -5.73
N TYR A 153 4.01 -5.51 -5.25
CA TYR A 153 3.07 -6.33 -6.03
C TYR A 153 2.16 -5.50 -6.92
N LEU A 154 1.88 -4.25 -6.55
CA LEU A 154 1.06 -3.34 -7.35
C LEU A 154 1.87 -2.65 -8.42
N VAL A 155 3.08 -2.17 -8.09
CA VAL A 155 3.96 -1.45 -9.02
C VAL A 155 5.43 -1.85 -8.79
N SER A 156 6.21 -1.91 -9.86
CA SER A 156 7.59 -2.37 -9.80
C SER A 156 8.54 -1.42 -10.53
N ARG A 157 8.69 -0.20 -10.01
CA ARG A 157 9.65 0.78 -10.54
C ARG A 157 11.09 0.33 -10.29
N TYR A 158 11.32 -0.35 -9.19
CA TYR A 158 12.59 -0.92 -8.76
C TYR A 158 12.37 -2.17 -7.93
N ASP A 159 13.35 -3.03 -7.86
CA ASP A 159 13.35 -4.15 -6.93
C ASP A 159 13.57 -3.66 -5.50
N THR A 160 12.64 -3.96 -4.59
CA THR A 160 12.65 -3.46 -3.21
C THR A 160 13.74 -4.09 -2.33
N VAL A 161 14.43 -5.11 -2.82
CA VAL A 161 15.52 -5.80 -2.12
C VAL A 161 16.88 -5.33 -2.62
N SER A 162 17.11 -5.33 -3.95
CA SER A 162 18.37 -4.93 -4.56
C SER A 162 18.47 -3.44 -4.86
N GLY A 163 17.34 -2.76 -5.09
CA GLY A 163 17.27 -1.39 -5.58
C GLY A 163 17.49 -1.25 -7.09
N GLU A 164 17.53 -2.36 -7.81
CA GLU A 164 17.66 -2.36 -9.26
C GLU A 164 16.43 -1.72 -9.91
N TRP A 165 16.66 -0.77 -10.82
CA TRP A 165 15.60 -0.13 -11.57
C TRP A 165 15.02 -1.06 -12.63
N LEU A 166 13.71 -1.07 -12.78
CA LEU A 166 13.02 -1.84 -13.80
C LEU A 166 12.47 -0.90 -14.89
N GLU A 167 12.94 -1.11 -16.10
CA GLU A 167 12.40 -0.40 -17.27
C GLU A 167 10.92 -0.71 -17.47
N LEU A 168 10.15 0.25 -18.00
CA LEU A 168 8.69 0.17 -18.12
C LEU A 168 8.20 -1.16 -18.70
N ASN A 169 8.88 -1.63 -19.77
CA ASN A 169 8.51 -2.89 -20.42
C ASN A 169 8.80 -4.15 -19.59
N ASN A 170 9.65 -4.04 -18.58
CA ASN A 170 10.03 -5.14 -17.69
C ASN A 170 9.24 -5.13 -16.37
N ARG A 171 8.40 -4.13 -16.14
CA ARG A 171 7.62 -4.02 -14.91
C ARG A 171 6.57 -5.12 -14.79
N ILE A 172 6.40 -5.61 -13.57
CA ILE A 172 5.62 -6.82 -13.28
C ILE A 172 4.45 -6.58 -12.33
N GLY A 173 4.32 -5.39 -11.78
CA GLY A 173 3.26 -5.06 -10.84
C GLY A 173 1.86 -5.20 -11.43
N ALA A 174 0.88 -5.50 -10.61
CA ALA A 174 -0.50 -5.69 -11.06
C ALA A 174 -1.06 -4.46 -11.78
N LEU A 175 -0.75 -3.24 -11.28
CA LEU A 175 -1.13 -1.99 -11.94
C LEU A 175 -0.32 -1.75 -13.21
N ASP A 176 1.00 -2.07 -13.23
CA ASP A 176 1.82 -1.99 -14.43
C ASP A 176 1.19 -2.81 -15.58
N ARG A 177 0.72 -4.04 -15.28
CA ARG A 177 0.04 -4.91 -16.26
C ARG A 177 -1.28 -4.34 -16.75
N LYS A 178 -2.07 -3.73 -15.88
CA LYS A 178 -3.31 -3.03 -16.27
C LYS A 178 -3.03 -1.86 -17.19
N ILE A 179 -2.02 -1.04 -16.88
CA ILE A 179 -1.64 0.10 -17.72
C ILE A 179 -1.12 -0.41 -19.08
N ARG A 180 -0.32 -1.48 -19.12
CA ARG A 180 0.07 -2.13 -20.37
C ARG A 180 -1.15 -2.52 -21.20
N VAL A 181 -2.15 -3.14 -20.60
CA VAL A 181 -3.41 -3.50 -21.29
C VAL A 181 -4.13 -2.27 -21.82
N VAL A 182 -4.17 -1.17 -21.07
CA VAL A 182 -4.70 0.11 -21.58
C VAL A 182 -3.87 0.60 -22.76
N ASN A 183 -2.54 0.59 -22.66
CA ASN A 183 -1.63 1.00 -23.73
C ASN A 183 -1.85 0.23 -25.05
N GLU A 184 -2.19 -1.05 -24.96
CA GLU A 184 -2.41 -1.91 -26.14
C GLU A 184 -3.78 -1.69 -26.81
N ASN A 185 -4.73 -1.01 -26.15
CA ASN A 185 -6.12 -0.94 -26.60
C ASN A 185 -6.70 0.48 -26.74
N VAL A 186 -5.94 1.51 -26.32
CA VAL A 186 -6.40 2.90 -26.35
C VAL A 186 -5.31 3.77 -26.97
N ASP A 187 -5.66 4.62 -27.94
CA ASP A 187 -4.69 5.42 -28.70
C ASP A 187 -4.65 6.89 -28.27
N ASN A 188 -5.77 7.50 -27.93
CA ASN A 188 -5.82 8.92 -27.60
C ASN A 188 -5.62 9.18 -26.10
N GLU A 189 -5.06 10.34 -25.77
CA GLU A 189 -4.68 10.72 -24.41
C GLU A 189 -5.86 10.73 -23.43
N LYS A 190 -7.00 11.30 -23.84
CA LYS A 190 -8.16 11.42 -22.96
C LYS A 190 -8.72 10.05 -22.55
N ASP A 191 -8.97 9.18 -23.52
CA ASP A 191 -9.49 7.83 -23.23
C ASP A 191 -8.45 6.99 -22.47
N TRP A 192 -7.16 7.18 -22.77
CA TRP A 192 -6.08 6.54 -22.03
C TRP A 192 -6.12 6.95 -20.55
N HIS A 193 -6.19 8.26 -20.27
CA HIS A 193 -6.31 8.77 -18.91
C HIS A 193 -7.55 8.19 -18.22
N ASP A 194 -8.72 8.24 -18.86
CA ASP A 194 -9.97 7.73 -18.30
C ASP A 194 -9.86 6.24 -17.91
N TRP A 195 -9.21 5.40 -18.73
CA TRP A 195 -9.01 3.98 -18.45
C TRP A 195 -7.91 3.72 -17.42
N VAL A 196 -6.87 4.51 -17.39
CA VAL A 196 -5.85 4.44 -16.33
C VAL A 196 -6.47 4.82 -14.98
N ILE A 197 -7.33 5.82 -14.93
CA ILE A 197 -8.13 6.15 -13.72
C ILE A 197 -8.95 4.93 -13.25
N GLU A 198 -9.59 4.19 -14.15
CA GLU A 198 -10.32 2.95 -13.77
C GLU A 198 -9.36 1.86 -13.25
N ALA A 199 -8.15 1.74 -13.80
CA ALA A 199 -7.13 0.83 -13.29
C ALA A 199 -6.71 1.20 -11.85
N TYR A 200 -6.48 2.50 -11.58
CA TYR A 200 -6.15 3.00 -10.23
C TYR A 200 -7.30 2.80 -9.25
N LYS A 201 -8.55 3.08 -9.66
CA LYS A 201 -9.75 2.84 -8.84
C LYS A 201 -9.95 1.36 -8.47
N ALA A 202 -9.40 0.45 -9.25
CA ALA A 202 -9.45 -0.99 -9.02
C ALA A 202 -8.17 -1.58 -8.40
N THR A 203 -7.27 -0.74 -7.91
CA THR A 203 -5.99 -1.12 -7.28
C THR A 203 -5.96 -0.63 -5.85
N PHE A 204 -5.73 -1.55 -4.89
CA PHE A 204 -5.87 -1.30 -3.46
C PHE A 204 -4.68 -1.85 -2.68
N GLY A 205 -4.36 -1.20 -1.55
CA GLY A 205 -3.35 -1.69 -0.63
C GLY A 205 -3.53 -1.09 0.76
N TYR A 206 -3.07 -1.80 1.79
CA TYR A 206 -2.98 -1.22 3.12
C TYR A 206 -1.64 -1.53 3.78
N GLU A 207 -1.22 -0.61 4.62
CA GLU A 207 0.04 -0.69 5.35
C GLU A 207 -0.13 -0.14 6.76
N TRP A 208 0.61 -0.71 7.70
CA TRP A 208 0.65 -0.25 9.09
C TRP A 208 1.48 1.02 9.24
N GLN A 209 2.72 1.01 8.72
CA GLN A 209 3.70 2.06 8.93
C GLN A 209 3.48 3.22 7.95
N GLY A 210 3.38 4.44 8.49
CA GLY A 210 3.08 5.62 7.67
C GLY A 210 4.18 6.00 6.69
N ASP A 211 5.45 5.76 7.01
CA ASP A 211 6.56 6.01 6.08
C ASP A 211 6.53 5.09 4.87
N SER A 212 6.31 3.78 5.08
CA SER A 212 6.18 2.81 3.99
C SER A 212 4.93 3.06 3.15
N LEU A 213 3.80 3.39 3.81
CA LEU A 213 2.56 3.76 3.13
C LEU A 213 2.72 4.99 2.21
N LEU A 214 3.44 6.02 2.68
CA LEU A 214 3.69 7.20 1.85
C LEU A 214 4.53 6.82 0.63
N ILE A 215 5.61 6.06 0.82
CA ILE A 215 6.43 5.56 -0.30
C ILE A 215 5.59 4.73 -1.29
N ALA A 216 4.66 3.89 -0.82
CA ALA A 216 3.75 3.15 -1.68
C ALA A 216 2.91 4.10 -2.56
N ARG A 217 2.29 5.13 -1.95
CA ARG A 217 1.52 6.14 -2.68
C ARG A 217 2.37 6.90 -3.69
N GLU A 218 3.60 7.26 -3.33
CA GLU A 218 4.57 7.93 -4.20
C GLU A 218 5.00 7.01 -5.36
N ASN A 219 5.28 5.74 -5.11
CA ASN A 219 5.59 4.77 -6.15
C ASN A 219 4.47 4.65 -7.18
N LEU A 220 3.21 4.59 -6.72
CA LEU A 220 2.07 4.54 -7.63
C LEU A 220 1.90 5.87 -8.40
N LEU A 221 2.08 7.03 -7.76
CA LEU A 221 2.03 8.33 -8.44
C LEU A 221 3.11 8.44 -9.53
N PHE A 222 4.35 8.10 -9.21
CA PHE A 222 5.44 8.11 -10.19
C PHE A 222 5.25 7.07 -11.30
N THR A 223 4.61 5.94 -11.01
CA THR A 223 4.25 4.97 -12.06
C THR A 223 3.32 5.59 -13.08
N PHE A 224 2.31 6.37 -12.66
CA PHE A 224 1.47 7.13 -13.59
C PHE A 224 2.29 8.09 -14.45
N ILE A 225 3.18 8.86 -13.82
CA ILE A 225 4.03 9.83 -14.53
C ILE A 225 4.93 9.11 -15.54
N ASP A 226 5.59 8.01 -15.13
CA ASP A 226 6.48 7.24 -15.99
C ASP A 226 5.77 6.75 -17.27
N TYR A 227 4.58 6.14 -17.13
CA TYR A 227 3.80 5.65 -18.26
C TYR A 227 3.22 6.77 -19.13
N TYR A 228 2.81 7.87 -18.52
CA TYR A 228 2.31 9.03 -19.26
C TYR A 228 3.40 9.67 -20.10
N VAL A 229 4.58 9.91 -19.51
CA VAL A 229 5.72 10.52 -20.20
C VAL A 229 6.24 9.61 -21.32
N ASP A 230 6.35 8.30 -21.08
CA ASP A 230 6.77 7.33 -22.10
C ASP A 230 5.82 7.34 -23.31
N ARG A 231 4.51 7.48 -23.07
CA ARG A 231 3.52 7.40 -24.14
C ARG A 231 3.31 8.69 -24.91
N PHE A 232 3.29 9.84 -24.20
CA PHE A 232 2.90 11.12 -24.78
C PHE A 232 4.07 12.10 -24.93
N GLU A 233 5.27 11.74 -24.50
CA GLU A 233 6.48 12.56 -24.54
C GLU A 233 6.33 13.93 -23.87
N ASN A 234 5.33 14.08 -23.00
CA ASN A 234 4.99 15.28 -22.24
C ASN A 234 4.73 14.93 -20.77
N TYR A 235 4.82 15.93 -19.91
CA TYR A 235 4.45 15.76 -18.50
C TYR A 235 2.92 15.87 -18.33
N PRO A 236 2.32 15.04 -17.43
CA PRO A 236 0.89 15.13 -17.18
C PRO A 236 0.52 16.50 -16.57
N ILE A 237 -0.67 16.99 -16.87
CA ILE A 237 -1.19 18.23 -16.27
C ILE A 237 -1.49 18.01 -14.77
N LYS A 238 -1.51 19.10 -14.01
CA LYS A 238 -1.72 19.06 -12.55
C LYS A 238 -3.02 18.38 -12.16
N GLU A 239 -4.08 18.62 -12.90
CA GLU A 239 -5.40 18.04 -12.68
C GLU A 239 -5.37 16.51 -12.72
N TYR A 240 -4.61 15.92 -13.63
CA TYR A 240 -4.42 14.48 -13.72
C TYR A 240 -3.64 13.93 -12.50
N LEU A 241 -2.59 14.63 -12.11
CA LEU A 241 -1.80 14.27 -10.93
C LEU A 241 -2.63 14.33 -9.64
N GLU A 242 -3.43 15.41 -9.47
CA GLU A 242 -4.32 15.54 -8.31
C GLU A 242 -5.40 14.44 -8.28
N GLU A 243 -5.97 14.07 -9.44
CA GLU A 243 -6.95 12.99 -9.51
C GLU A 243 -6.35 11.65 -9.10
N ILE A 244 -5.18 11.30 -9.63
CA ILE A 244 -4.44 10.09 -9.22
C ILE A 244 -4.12 10.14 -7.72
N ALA A 245 -3.57 11.23 -7.21
CA ALA A 245 -3.25 11.38 -5.79
C ALA A 245 -4.50 11.20 -4.89
N LYS A 246 -5.66 11.74 -5.29
CA LYS A 246 -6.93 11.55 -4.59
C LYS A 246 -7.34 10.08 -4.55
N ILE A 247 -7.24 9.36 -5.65
CA ILE A 247 -7.53 7.92 -5.69
C ILE A 247 -6.57 7.17 -4.77
N LEU A 248 -5.28 7.47 -4.84
CA LEU A 248 -4.25 6.83 -4.00
C LEU A 248 -4.49 7.06 -2.51
N SER A 249 -4.89 8.27 -2.10
CA SER A 249 -5.17 8.57 -0.70
C SER A 249 -6.35 7.76 -0.13
N TRP A 250 -7.27 7.28 -0.97
CA TRP A 250 -8.38 6.41 -0.60
C TRP A 250 -8.04 4.92 -0.70
N ASN A 251 -7.34 4.53 -1.75
CA ASN A 251 -7.14 3.13 -2.11
C ASN A 251 -5.90 2.50 -1.48
N ILE A 252 -4.93 3.32 -1.08
CA ILE A 252 -3.73 2.88 -0.38
C ILE A 252 -3.80 3.51 1.02
N TRP A 253 -4.33 2.76 2.01
CA TRP A 253 -4.71 3.35 3.31
C TRP A 253 -3.94 2.76 4.47
N GLN A 254 -3.86 3.53 5.58
CA GLN A 254 -3.23 3.08 6.81
C GLN A 254 -4.19 2.23 7.63
N MET A 255 -3.76 1.01 8.00
CA MET A 255 -4.61 0.07 8.74
C MET A 255 -3.80 -0.95 9.53
N ASP A 256 -4.26 -1.26 10.74
CA ASP A 256 -3.97 -2.53 11.41
C ASP A 256 -4.78 -3.63 10.70
N GLY A 257 -4.10 -4.47 9.91
CA GLY A 257 -4.74 -5.49 9.08
C GLY A 257 -5.50 -6.55 9.89
N LEU A 258 -5.18 -6.74 11.16
CA LEU A 258 -5.84 -7.71 12.04
C LEU A 258 -7.05 -7.12 12.77
N LYS A 259 -7.13 -5.79 12.91
CA LYS A 259 -8.19 -5.10 13.68
C LYS A 259 -9.08 -4.21 12.83
N TYR A 260 -8.68 -3.93 11.57
CA TYR A 260 -9.38 -3.03 10.63
C TYR A 260 -9.56 -1.59 11.11
N VAL A 261 -8.72 -1.16 12.04
CA VAL A 261 -8.68 0.20 12.58
C VAL A 261 -7.36 0.87 12.24
N ILE A 262 -7.30 2.19 12.37
CA ILE A 262 -6.03 2.91 12.31
C ILE A 262 -5.10 2.35 13.40
N PRO A 263 -3.80 2.12 13.11
CA PRO A 263 -2.84 1.65 14.10
C PRO A 263 -2.90 2.46 15.40
N ASP A 264 -2.83 1.77 16.54
CA ASP A 264 -2.81 2.34 17.89
C ASP A 264 -3.99 3.27 18.24
N SER A 265 -5.08 3.25 17.45
CA SER A 265 -6.25 4.09 17.71
C SER A 265 -7.20 3.53 18.77
N CYS A 266 -7.06 2.28 19.18
CA CYS A 266 -7.88 1.68 20.23
C CYS A 266 -7.62 2.35 21.59
N LYS A 267 -8.70 2.69 22.29
CA LYS A 267 -8.66 3.29 23.64
C LYS A 267 -9.39 2.42 24.64
N PRO A 268 -9.00 2.45 25.92
CA PRO A 268 -9.79 1.85 26.98
C PRO A 268 -11.23 2.42 26.98
N GLU A 269 -12.20 1.60 27.34
CA GLU A 269 -13.53 2.15 27.60
C GLU A 269 -13.52 3.00 28.88
N PRO A 270 -14.20 4.14 28.89
CA PRO A 270 -14.37 4.92 30.11
C PRO A 270 -15.16 4.09 31.14
N LYS A 271 -14.65 4.00 32.37
CA LYS A 271 -15.39 3.38 33.48
C LYS A 271 -16.72 4.14 33.67
N MET A 272 -17.85 3.45 33.56
CA MET A 272 -19.04 3.88 34.27
C MET A 272 -18.75 3.67 35.79
N GLN A 273 -18.65 4.76 36.55
CA GLN A 273 -18.51 4.67 38.01
C GLN A 273 -19.81 4.08 38.61
N LEU A 274 -19.81 2.74 38.75
CA LEU A 274 -20.93 2.01 39.34
C LEU A 274 -20.63 1.48 40.74
N SER A 275 -19.39 1.59 41.26
CA SER A 275 -19.13 1.24 42.66
C SER A 275 -17.98 2.06 43.25
N PHE A 276 -18.15 2.43 44.53
CA PHE A 276 -17.17 3.17 45.34
C PHE A 276 -16.11 2.25 45.97
N PHE A 277 -16.06 0.95 45.62
CA PHE A 277 -15.34 -0.07 46.41
C PHE A 277 -14.42 -0.99 45.59
N GLU A 278 -14.20 -0.74 44.32
CA GLU A 278 -13.23 -1.54 43.57
C GLU A 278 -11.97 -0.72 43.28
N ASP A 279 -10.89 -1.15 43.92
CA ASP A 279 -9.51 -0.69 43.70
C ASP A 279 -8.99 -1.31 42.40
N ASP A 280 -9.44 -0.77 41.27
CA ASP A 280 -9.15 -1.31 39.94
C ASP A 280 -8.13 -0.42 39.23
N ASN A 281 -6.86 -0.57 39.62
CA ASN A 281 -5.71 0.08 39.01
C ASN A 281 -5.23 -0.63 37.71
N ALA A 282 -5.90 -1.67 37.24
CA ALA A 282 -5.55 -2.33 36.01
C ALA A 282 -5.94 -1.45 34.80
N PRO A 283 -5.02 -1.18 33.85
CA PRO A 283 -5.36 -0.48 32.61
C PRO A 283 -6.44 -1.28 31.89
N GLN A 284 -7.58 -0.64 31.63
CA GLN A 284 -8.65 -1.28 30.87
C GLN A 284 -8.23 -1.36 29.41
N GLU A 285 -8.21 -2.56 28.86
CA GLU A 285 -7.99 -2.75 27.43
C GLU A 285 -9.27 -2.47 26.64
N CYS A 286 -9.09 -2.10 25.35
CA CYS A 286 -10.18 -2.06 24.39
C CYS A 286 -10.93 -3.42 24.37
N PRO A 287 -12.27 -3.47 24.45
CA PRO A 287 -13.03 -4.72 24.46
C PRO A 287 -12.74 -5.63 23.27
N GLY A 288 -12.57 -5.06 22.09
CA GLY A 288 -12.18 -5.80 20.88
C GLY A 288 -10.79 -6.42 21.00
N CYS A 289 -9.81 -5.70 21.56
CA CYS A 289 -8.46 -6.23 21.80
C CYS A 289 -8.49 -7.36 22.84
N LYS A 290 -9.21 -7.15 23.94
CA LYS A 290 -9.32 -8.14 25.04
C LYS A 290 -9.98 -9.45 24.60
N LYS A 291 -11.02 -9.35 23.75
CA LYS A 291 -11.82 -10.50 23.30
C LYS A 291 -11.40 -11.05 21.95
N ASN A 292 -10.40 -10.45 21.31
CA ASN A 292 -10.03 -10.73 19.92
C ASN A 292 -11.25 -10.67 18.97
N ASN A 293 -12.04 -9.58 19.09
CA ASN A 293 -13.29 -9.41 18.36
C ASN A 293 -13.26 -8.12 17.52
N ASN A 294 -13.15 -8.27 16.21
CA ASN A 294 -13.00 -7.17 15.25
C ASN A 294 -14.20 -6.23 15.19
N SER A 295 -15.39 -6.64 15.69
CA SER A 295 -16.56 -5.77 15.73
C SER A 295 -16.65 -4.86 16.97
N GLN A 296 -15.80 -5.09 17.97
CA GLN A 296 -15.85 -4.43 19.29
C GLN A 296 -14.65 -3.53 19.58
N HIS A 297 -13.82 -3.20 18.56
CA HIS A 297 -12.74 -2.25 18.75
C HIS A 297 -13.29 -0.82 19.00
N THR A 298 -12.69 -0.13 19.96
CA THR A 298 -12.95 1.30 20.24
C THR A 298 -12.17 2.23 19.33
N GLY A 299 -11.29 1.67 18.48
CA GLY A 299 -10.45 2.41 17.55
C GLY A 299 -11.23 3.00 16.38
N ILE A 300 -10.51 3.75 15.56
CA ILE A 300 -11.05 4.38 14.35
C ILE A 300 -11.06 3.36 13.23
N TYR A 301 -12.24 2.81 12.89
CA TYR A 301 -12.38 1.87 11.77
C TYR A 301 -12.04 2.53 10.43
N CYS A 302 -11.25 1.83 9.63
CA CYS A 302 -10.80 2.32 8.35
C CYS A 302 -11.94 2.43 7.35
N LYS A 303 -11.88 3.49 6.53
CA LYS A 303 -12.82 3.77 5.44
C LYS A 303 -12.12 3.65 4.10
N VAL A 304 -12.83 3.12 3.14
CA VAL A 304 -12.41 3.01 1.75
C VAL A 304 -13.46 3.62 0.82
N MET A 305 -13.06 3.98 -0.39
CA MET A 305 -13.99 4.53 -1.38
C MET A 305 -14.66 3.41 -2.18
N ASN A 306 -15.98 3.45 -2.25
CA ASN A 306 -16.73 2.70 -3.26
C ASN A 306 -16.89 3.58 -4.51
N TRP A 307 -16.01 3.38 -5.48
CA TRP A 307 -15.96 4.18 -6.70
C TRP A 307 -17.21 4.05 -7.60
N LYS A 308 -17.98 2.94 -7.49
CA LYS A 308 -19.24 2.80 -8.22
C LYS A 308 -20.33 3.76 -7.72
N THR A 309 -20.33 4.03 -6.42
CA THR A 309 -21.34 4.91 -5.79
C THR A 309 -20.78 6.26 -5.39
N ASN A 310 -19.49 6.46 -5.54
CA ASN A 310 -18.72 7.62 -5.09
C ASN A 310 -18.97 7.96 -3.60
N ARG A 311 -19.05 6.92 -2.75
CA ARG A 311 -19.30 7.06 -1.31
C ARG A 311 -18.26 6.30 -0.51
N SER A 312 -17.81 6.91 0.60
CA SER A 312 -16.96 6.21 1.56
C SER A 312 -17.77 5.16 2.32
N ILE A 313 -17.18 3.99 2.50
CA ILE A 313 -17.74 2.89 3.30
C ILE A 313 -16.68 2.44 4.32
N LYS A 314 -17.10 1.90 5.45
CA LYS A 314 -16.17 1.22 6.35
C LYS A 314 -15.63 -0.03 5.65
N PHE A 315 -14.31 -0.25 5.71
CA PHE A 315 -13.67 -1.45 5.18
C PHE A 315 -14.26 -2.71 5.83
N TYR A 316 -14.43 -2.67 7.14
CA TYR A 316 -15.07 -3.72 7.93
C TYR A 316 -16.37 -3.19 8.54
N ARG A 317 -17.47 -3.90 8.33
CA ARG A 317 -18.79 -3.61 8.92
C ARG A 317 -19.44 -4.90 9.41
N GLY A 318 -19.02 -5.38 10.58
CA GLY A 318 -19.45 -6.65 11.11
C GLY A 318 -18.99 -7.81 10.22
N GLU A 319 -19.93 -8.62 9.72
CA GLU A 319 -19.60 -9.73 8.81
C GLU A 319 -19.40 -9.34 7.34
N LYS A 320 -19.58 -8.04 7.02
CA LYS A 320 -19.47 -7.55 5.63
C LYS A 320 -18.18 -6.78 5.43
N LYS A 321 -17.32 -7.30 4.56
CA LYS A 321 -16.10 -6.63 4.06
C LYS A 321 -16.31 -6.17 2.62
N MET A 322 -15.48 -5.22 2.18
CA MET A 322 -15.35 -4.94 0.75
C MET A 322 -14.78 -6.18 0.07
N LYS A 323 -15.38 -6.58 -1.05
CA LYS A 323 -14.90 -7.73 -1.83
C LYS A 323 -13.90 -7.30 -2.88
N PHE A 324 -12.85 -8.08 -3.00
CA PHE A 324 -11.82 -7.99 -4.03
C PHE A 324 -11.87 -9.23 -4.91
N ASP A 325 -11.45 -9.09 -6.16
CA ASP A 325 -11.36 -10.22 -7.08
C ASP A 325 -10.11 -11.06 -6.75
N PHE A 326 -9.03 -10.37 -6.32
CA PHE A 326 -7.80 -11.01 -5.89
C PHE A 326 -7.19 -10.29 -4.69
N VAL A 327 -6.57 -11.07 -3.81
CA VAL A 327 -5.77 -10.59 -2.68
C VAL A 327 -4.36 -11.16 -2.83
N ILE A 328 -3.37 -10.32 -2.71
CA ILE A 328 -1.95 -10.67 -2.87
C ILE A 328 -1.13 -9.97 -1.79
N GLY A 329 0.05 -10.48 -1.49
CA GLY A 329 0.98 -9.84 -0.57
C GLY A 329 1.85 -10.82 0.18
N ASN A 330 2.74 -10.27 1.00
CA ASN A 330 3.62 -11.02 1.88
C ASN A 330 3.46 -10.50 3.33
N PRO A 331 2.38 -10.89 4.03
CA PRO A 331 2.10 -10.40 5.38
C PRO A 331 3.16 -10.91 6.39
N PRO A 332 3.32 -10.25 7.54
CA PRO A 332 4.21 -10.71 8.60
C PRO A 332 3.94 -12.15 9.01
N TYR A 333 5.01 -12.96 9.16
CA TYR A 333 4.88 -14.36 9.54
C TYR A 333 4.72 -14.56 11.07
N GLN A 334 5.21 -13.60 11.86
CA GLN A 334 5.26 -13.71 13.32
C GLN A 334 4.86 -12.38 13.98
N ASP A 335 4.25 -12.48 15.16
CA ASP A 335 3.97 -11.32 16.01
C ASP A 335 5.17 -11.05 16.93
N SER A 336 6.00 -10.10 16.54
CA SER A 336 7.18 -9.71 17.32
C SER A 336 6.86 -9.01 18.64
N THR A 337 5.59 -8.58 18.85
CA THR A 337 5.15 -7.91 20.08
C THR A 337 4.76 -8.88 21.20
N LEU A 338 4.51 -10.14 20.85
CA LEU A 338 4.09 -11.19 21.77
C LEU A 338 5.21 -12.20 22.09
N GLY A 339 6.45 -11.92 21.67
CA GLY A 339 7.59 -12.79 21.95
C GLY A 339 7.95 -12.81 23.44
N ASP A 340 8.05 -14.01 24.03
CA ASP A 340 8.64 -14.23 25.35
C ASP A 340 10.15 -13.93 25.34
N ASN A 341 10.75 -13.81 26.53
CA ASN A 341 12.19 -13.62 26.72
C ASN A 341 13.06 -14.70 26.03
N ASP A 342 12.49 -15.82 25.61
CA ASP A 342 13.13 -16.92 24.88
C ASP A 342 13.15 -16.76 23.35
N GLY A 343 12.66 -15.64 22.81
CA GLY A 343 12.75 -15.32 21.38
C GLY A 343 11.73 -16.04 20.49
N TYR A 344 10.75 -16.72 21.04
CA TYR A 344 9.64 -17.31 20.27
C TYR A 344 8.54 -16.27 20.04
N ALA A 345 8.29 -15.93 18.78
CA ALA A 345 7.18 -15.10 18.38
C ALA A 345 6.09 -15.96 17.70
N PRO A 346 4.82 -15.90 18.15
CA PRO A 346 3.77 -16.74 17.57
C PRO A 346 3.49 -16.38 16.11
N PRO A 347 3.14 -17.38 15.27
CA PRO A 347 2.81 -17.13 13.87
C PRO A 347 1.50 -16.34 13.76
N VAL A 348 1.46 -15.36 12.85
CA VAL A 348 0.27 -14.53 12.61
C VAL A 348 -0.23 -14.57 11.15
N TYR A 349 0.56 -15.10 10.21
CA TYR A 349 0.21 -15.12 8.79
C TYR A 349 -1.14 -15.78 8.50
N HIS A 350 -1.49 -16.85 9.23
CA HIS A 350 -2.78 -17.54 9.08
C HIS A 350 -3.98 -16.63 9.34
N LYS A 351 -3.84 -15.65 10.26
CA LYS A 351 -4.92 -14.69 10.56
C LYS A 351 -5.23 -13.76 9.37
N PHE A 352 -4.27 -13.56 8.47
CA PHE A 352 -4.50 -12.80 7.22
C PHE A 352 -5.13 -13.67 6.12
N MET A 353 -5.03 -15.02 6.24
CA MET A 353 -5.56 -15.95 5.23
C MET A 353 -6.99 -16.40 5.54
N ASP A 354 -7.38 -16.42 6.83
CA ASP A 354 -8.72 -16.79 7.27
C ASP A 354 -9.75 -15.67 7.07
N GLU A 355 -9.30 -14.52 6.58
CA GLU A 355 -10.08 -13.30 6.37
C GLU A 355 -10.35 -13.00 4.89
#